data_99712c65cf36115fb7eb4724d936b12c
#
_entry.id   99712c65cf36115fb7eb4724d936b12c
#
_cell.length_a   1.000
_cell.length_b   1.000
_cell.length_c   1.000
_cell.angle_alpha   90.00
_cell.angle_beta   90.00
_cell.angle_gamma   90.00
#
_symmetry.space_group_name_H-M   'P 1'
#
loop_
_entity.id
_entity.type
_entity.pdbx_description
1 polymer ?
#
loop_
_entity_poly.entity_id
_entity_poly.type
_entity_poly.pdbx_seq_one_letter_code
_entity_poly.pdbx_strand_id
1 'polypeptide(L)'
;MKTHQMFWSEVASKTVCFCLSSLVVLLLSLAPGSTARAVSLEKYPQLIELADRLVQEHDLDRTQLLEWFEQAQIKEKIIKAMNRPAERLSWHRYRGLFVNERSIGNGVKFAKRHRVLLDRAEARFGIPIEVIVAIIGIETRYGKVTGNLRVLDSLATLALEYPRRSKFFSSELEHYMLLVRDNKLDPLVVKGSYAGAMGIAQFMPSSYRRYAIDFDGDERSDLLNSVADAIGSVANYLAVHRWRKGEPIALRIPVEQAVQLESFVTRGLKPNTPLATLVQAGMKPIPGVDLNWNVGVMQFDQENEVEYRLGYHNFFVITRYNRSQNYAMSAFELAEQIAARIKD
;
A
#
# COMPACT_ATOMS: atom_id res chain seq x y z
N MET A 1 -5.75 -56.32 18.91
CA MET A 1 -6.65 -56.13 17.76
C MET A 1 -6.58 -54.65 17.34
N LYS A 2 -6.24 -54.44 16.09
CA LYS A 2 -5.94 -53.17 15.44
C LYS A 2 -7.19 -52.31 15.24
N THR A 3 -7.09 -51.02 15.44
CA THR A 3 -7.90 -50.05 14.70
C THR A 3 -7.08 -48.83 14.36
N HIS A 4 -6.87 -48.65 13.06
CA HIS A 4 -6.31 -47.50 12.38
C HIS A 4 -7.24 -46.29 12.53
N GLN A 5 -6.72 -45.14 12.96
CA GLN A 5 -7.33 -43.84 12.70
C GLN A 5 -6.48 -43.10 11.68
N MET A 6 -7.06 -42.90 10.51
CA MET A 6 -6.53 -42.05 9.45
C MET A 6 -6.63 -40.59 9.85
N PHE A 7 -5.49 -39.92 9.89
CA PHE A 7 -5.41 -38.45 9.98
C PHE A 7 -5.62 -37.87 8.56
N TRP A 8 -6.67 -37.12 8.41
CA TRP A 8 -6.82 -36.20 7.28
C TRP A 8 -6.17 -34.87 7.66
N SER A 9 -5.02 -34.57 7.07
CA SER A 9 -4.40 -33.26 7.12
C SER A 9 -5.05 -32.35 6.07
N GLU A 10 -5.91 -31.46 6.49
CA GLU A 10 -6.34 -30.32 5.69
C GLU A 10 -5.15 -29.37 5.47
N VAL A 11 -4.63 -29.41 4.27
CA VAL A 11 -3.71 -28.38 3.78
C VAL A 11 -4.53 -27.15 3.44
N ALA A 12 -4.71 -26.28 4.42
CA ALA A 12 -5.25 -24.95 4.19
C ALA A 12 -4.25 -24.14 3.34
N SER A 13 -4.56 -24.02 2.06
CA SER A 13 -3.87 -23.12 1.12
C SER A 13 -4.00 -21.68 1.61
N LYS A 14 -2.99 -21.20 2.33
CA LYS A 14 -2.86 -19.78 2.68
C LYS A 14 -2.40 -19.01 1.45
N THR A 15 -3.34 -18.55 0.64
CA THR A 15 -3.08 -17.53 -0.37
C THR A 15 -2.72 -16.23 0.32
N VAL A 16 -1.42 -16.00 0.51
CA VAL A 16 -0.90 -14.76 1.08
C VAL A 16 -0.90 -13.71 -0.02
N CYS A 17 -1.96 -12.92 -0.07
CA CYS A 17 -2.06 -11.77 -0.96
C CYS A 17 -1.22 -10.62 -0.36
N PHE A 18 0.02 -10.44 -0.83
CA PHE A 18 0.86 -9.30 -0.50
C PHE A 18 0.57 -8.16 -1.48
N CYS A 19 -0.16 -7.15 -1.04
CA CYS A 19 -0.17 -5.87 -1.74
C CYS A 19 1.13 -5.14 -1.40
N LEU A 20 2.05 -5.07 -2.35
CA LEU A 20 3.25 -4.24 -2.27
C LEU A 20 2.93 -2.91 -2.94
N SER A 21 2.49 -1.94 -2.17
CA SER A 21 2.49 -0.55 -2.54
C SER A 21 3.47 0.19 -1.62
N SER A 22 4.75 0.00 -1.81
CA SER A 22 5.77 0.81 -1.17
C SER A 22 6.80 1.22 -2.18
N LEU A 23 6.72 2.46 -2.55
CA LEU A 23 7.66 3.11 -3.40
C LEU A 23 8.76 3.76 -2.57
N VAL A 24 9.75 2.97 -2.18
CA VAL A 24 11.05 3.56 -1.97
C VAL A 24 11.66 3.76 -3.34
N VAL A 25 11.57 4.97 -3.87
CA VAL A 25 12.37 5.37 -5.02
C VAL A 25 13.81 5.46 -4.55
N LEU A 26 14.48 4.32 -4.54
CA LEU A 26 15.92 4.27 -4.48
C LEU A 26 16.41 4.86 -5.81
N LEU A 27 17.10 5.98 -5.75
CA LEU A 27 17.89 6.51 -6.87
C LEU A 27 18.94 5.45 -7.24
N LEU A 28 18.57 4.54 -8.14
CA LEU A 28 19.51 3.64 -8.78
C LEU A 28 20.30 4.48 -9.79
N SER A 29 21.55 4.79 -9.43
CA SER A 29 22.57 5.23 -10.37
C SER A 29 22.60 4.26 -11.56
N LEU A 30 22.49 4.81 -12.77
CA LEU A 30 22.52 4.12 -14.04
C LEU A 30 23.84 3.38 -14.21
N ALA A 31 23.83 2.06 -13.99
CA ALA A 31 24.83 1.18 -14.57
C ALA A 31 24.40 0.90 -16.03
N PRO A 32 25.29 1.01 -17.02
CA PRO A 32 24.97 0.69 -18.41
C PRO A 32 24.75 -0.82 -18.54
N GLY A 33 23.62 -1.24 -19.12
CA GLY A 33 23.41 -2.63 -19.50
C GLY A 33 22.13 -3.33 -19.03
N SER A 34 21.05 -2.61 -18.72
CA SER A 34 19.75 -3.27 -18.49
C SER A 34 19.04 -3.43 -19.84
N THR A 35 19.14 -4.61 -20.44
CA THR A 35 18.49 -4.93 -21.71
C THR A 35 16.98 -4.96 -21.52
N ALA A 36 16.28 -3.96 -22.05
CA ALA A 36 14.85 -4.03 -22.28
C ALA A 36 14.62 -4.96 -23.48
N ARG A 37 13.71 -5.93 -23.34
CA ARG A 37 13.35 -6.86 -24.43
C ARG A 37 11.89 -6.66 -24.76
N ALA A 38 11.55 -6.45 -26.03
CA ALA A 38 10.18 -6.41 -26.49
C ALA A 38 9.44 -7.71 -26.14
N VAL A 39 8.16 -7.61 -25.84
CA VAL A 39 7.29 -8.78 -25.67
C VAL A 39 7.08 -9.43 -27.03
N SER A 40 7.15 -10.76 -27.08
CA SER A 40 6.72 -11.57 -28.22
C SER A 40 5.47 -12.35 -27.81
N LEU A 41 4.38 -12.18 -28.53
CA LEU A 41 3.13 -12.90 -28.27
C LEU A 41 3.28 -14.39 -28.46
N GLU A 42 4.14 -14.82 -29.42
CA GLU A 42 4.46 -16.22 -29.62
C GLU A 42 5.10 -16.85 -28.37
N LYS A 43 6.00 -16.12 -27.73
CA LYS A 43 6.66 -16.56 -26.49
C LYS A 43 5.73 -16.52 -25.26
N TYR A 44 4.75 -15.62 -25.27
CA TYR A 44 3.87 -15.37 -24.12
C TYR A 44 2.39 -15.49 -24.53
N PRO A 45 1.90 -16.71 -24.87
CA PRO A 45 0.53 -16.93 -25.32
C PRO A 45 -0.52 -16.49 -24.28
N GLN A 46 -0.18 -16.46 -23.01
CA GLN A 46 -1.07 -15.97 -21.95
C GLN A 46 -1.51 -14.50 -22.12
N LEU A 47 -0.80 -13.70 -22.93
CA LEU A 47 -1.27 -12.35 -23.27
C LEU A 47 -2.36 -12.39 -24.35
N ILE A 48 -2.30 -13.36 -25.26
CA ILE A 48 -3.38 -13.61 -26.23
C ILE A 48 -4.63 -14.07 -25.48
N GLU A 49 -4.47 -15.01 -24.55
CA GLU A 49 -5.58 -15.48 -23.70
C GLU A 49 -6.20 -14.34 -22.88
N LEU A 50 -5.36 -13.43 -22.37
CA LEU A 50 -5.83 -12.24 -21.67
C LEU A 50 -6.60 -11.30 -22.61
N ALA A 51 -6.09 -11.05 -23.82
CA ALA A 51 -6.77 -10.22 -24.80
C ALA A 51 -8.14 -10.83 -25.19
N ASP A 52 -8.17 -12.13 -25.48
CA ASP A 52 -9.40 -12.83 -25.85
C ASP A 52 -10.45 -12.77 -24.73
N ARG A 53 -10.06 -12.93 -23.47
CA ARG A 53 -10.94 -12.78 -22.32
C ARG A 53 -11.44 -11.33 -22.16
N LEU A 54 -10.58 -10.33 -22.32
CA LEU A 54 -10.98 -8.91 -22.25
C LEU A 54 -11.96 -8.52 -23.36
N VAL A 55 -11.83 -9.11 -24.55
CA VAL A 55 -12.81 -8.95 -25.65
C VAL A 55 -14.14 -9.60 -25.28
N GLN A 56 -14.10 -10.84 -24.83
CA GLN A 56 -15.30 -11.62 -24.53
C GLN A 56 -16.11 -11.04 -23.35
N GLU A 57 -15.43 -10.61 -22.29
CA GLU A 57 -16.08 -10.20 -21.04
C GLU A 57 -16.32 -8.68 -20.96
N HIS A 58 -15.56 -7.89 -21.73
CA HIS A 58 -15.54 -6.44 -21.56
C HIS A 58 -15.60 -5.64 -22.86
N ASP A 59 -15.76 -6.29 -24.02
CA ASP A 59 -15.93 -5.66 -25.33
C ASP A 59 -14.78 -4.71 -25.71
N LEU A 60 -13.52 -5.08 -25.40
CA LEU A 60 -12.33 -4.35 -25.84
C LEU A 60 -11.93 -4.77 -27.25
N ASP A 61 -11.25 -3.87 -27.97
CA ASP A 61 -10.69 -4.17 -29.29
C ASP A 61 -9.49 -5.12 -29.20
N ARG A 62 -9.61 -6.32 -29.78
CA ARG A 62 -8.56 -7.34 -29.76
C ARG A 62 -7.27 -6.88 -30.42
N THR A 63 -7.39 -6.25 -31.59
CA THR A 63 -6.22 -5.82 -32.37
C THR A 63 -5.43 -4.80 -31.59
N GLN A 64 -6.11 -3.83 -31.02
CA GLN A 64 -5.49 -2.79 -30.21
C GLN A 64 -4.82 -3.36 -28.94
N LEU A 65 -5.45 -4.34 -28.25
CA LEU A 65 -4.85 -5.00 -27.09
C LEU A 65 -3.54 -5.70 -27.44
N LEU A 66 -3.53 -6.47 -28.54
CA LEU A 66 -2.34 -7.17 -28.99
C LEU A 66 -1.23 -6.22 -29.41
N GLU A 67 -1.56 -5.14 -30.12
CA GLU A 67 -0.60 -4.08 -30.47
C GLU A 67 0.03 -3.43 -29.22
N TRP A 68 -0.75 -3.17 -28.18
CA TRP A 68 -0.22 -2.64 -26.93
C TRP A 68 0.68 -3.65 -26.21
N PHE A 69 0.30 -4.91 -26.18
CA PHE A 69 1.11 -5.96 -25.55
C PHE A 69 2.44 -6.18 -26.27
N GLU A 70 2.47 -6.14 -27.59
CA GLU A 70 3.71 -6.24 -28.38
C GLU A 70 4.66 -5.03 -28.14
N GLN A 71 4.10 -3.87 -27.82
CA GLN A 71 4.89 -2.67 -27.48
C GLN A 71 5.37 -2.65 -26.02
N ALA A 72 4.91 -3.60 -25.19
CA ALA A 72 5.40 -3.75 -23.83
C ALA A 72 6.87 -4.24 -23.84
N GLN A 73 7.61 -3.90 -22.79
CA GLN A 73 9.00 -4.28 -22.63
C GLN A 73 9.22 -5.04 -21.33
N ILE A 74 9.84 -6.19 -21.44
CA ILE A 74 10.35 -6.93 -20.28
C ILE A 74 11.61 -6.24 -19.76
N LYS A 75 11.60 -5.86 -18.48
CA LYS A 75 12.69 -5.11 -17.86
C LYS A 75 13.23 -5.84 -16.62
N GLU A 76 14.40 -6.43 -16.74
CA GLU A 76 15.05 -7.17 -15.64
C GLU A 76 15.23 -6.32 -14.36
N LYS A 77 15.44 -5.01 -14.50
CA LYS A 77 15.53 -4.09 -13.36
C LYS A 77 14.30 -4.10 -12.47
N ILE A 78 13.12 -4.39 -13.02
CA ILE A 78 11.85 -4.51 -12.29
C ILE A 78 11.89 -5.75 -11.38
N ILE A 79 12.35 -6.88 -11.91
CA ILE A 79 12.50 -8.13 -11.15
C ILE A 79 13.53 -7.95 -10.02
N LYS A 80 14.67 -7.28 -10.33
CA LYS A 80 15.68 -6.96 -9.32
C LYS A 80 15.11 -6.07 -8.20
N ALA A 81 14.31 -5.07 -8.53
CA ALA A 81 13.64 -4.21 -7.56
C ALA A 81 12.65 -4.99 -6.68
N MET A 82 11.82 -5.86 -7.28
CA MET A 82 10.87 -6.71 -6.56
C MET A 82 11.54 -7.68 -5.56
N ASN A 83 12.77 -8.07 -5.80
CA ASN A 83 13.52 -8.94 -4.91
C ASN A 83 14.22 -8.21 -3.74
N ARG A 84 14.21 -6.87 -3.74
CA ARG A 84 14.86 -6.02 -2.70
C ARG A 84 13.87 -5.00 -2.10
N PRO A 85 12.75 -5.44 -1.52
CA PRO A 85 11.77 -4.52 -0.95
C PRO A 85 12.34 -3.83 0.29
N ALA A 86 12.00 -2.55 0.48
CA ALA A 86 12.44 -1.74 1.61
C ALA A 86 11.90 -2.24 2.95
N GLU A 87 10.79 -2.96 2.94
CA GLU A 87 10.18 -3.58 4.13
C GLU A 87 11.09 -4.60 4.83
N ARG A 88 12.20 -5.01 4.18
CA ARG A 88 13.24 -5.85 4.80
C ARG A 88 14.25 -5.06 5.65
N LEU A 89 14.20 -3.73 5.59
CA LEU A 89 15.05 -2.91 6.44
C LEU A 89 14.60 -3.04 7.91
N SER A 90 15.57 -2.94 8.85
CA SER A 90 15.25 -2.77 10.27
C SER A 90 14.44 -1.50 10.48
N TRP A 91 13.62 -1.47 11.53
CA TRP A 91 12.69 -0.37 11.76
C TRP A 91 13.36 1.01 11.77
N HIS A 92 14.45 1.18 12.53
CA HIS A 92 15.13 2.48 12.62
C HIS A 92 15.57 3.01 11.25
N ARG A 93 16.05 2.14 10.34
CA ARG A 93 16.43 2.51 8.96
C ARG A 93 15.21 2.81 8.10
N TYR A 94 14.18 1.97 8.19
CA TYR A 94 12.93 2.15 7.45
C TYR A 94 12.25 3.46 7.85
N ARG A 95 12.12 3.72 9.14
CA ARG A 95 11.56 4.94 9.72
C ARG A 95 12.24 6.20 9.18
N GLY A 96 13.58 6.20 9.16
CA GLY A 96 14.37 7.34 8.69
C GLY A 96 14.13 7.75 7.23
N LEU A 97 13.61 6.83 6.39
CA LEU A 97 13.26 7.14 5.00
C LEU A 97 12.08 8.11 4.90
N PHE A 98 11.16 8.06 5.87
CA PHE A 98 9.87 8.75 5.83
C PHE A 98 9.69 9.79 6.94
N VAL A 99 10.11 9.48 8.17
CA VAL A 99 9.93 10.33 9.33
C VAL A 99 11.22 11.14 9.56
N ASN A 100 11.32 12.27 8.87
CA ASN A 100 12.45 13.19 8.94
C ASN A 100 11.98 14.62 8.68
N GLU A 101 12.82 15.62 9.06
CA GLU A 101 12.48 17.05 8.98
C GLU A 101 11.99 17.50 7.61
N ARG A 102 12.60 16.97 6.53
CA ARG A 102 12.20 17.30 5.16
C ARG A 102 10.79 16.80 4.84
N SER A 103 10.48 15.57 5.22
CA SER A 103 9.16 14.97 5.00
C SER A 103 8.11 15.70 5.83
N ILE A 104 8.38 15.96 7.09
CA ILE A 104 7.48 16.67 8.02
C ILE A 104 7.20 18.09 7.50
N GLY A 105 8.25 18.87 7.20
CA GLY A 105 8.10 20.23 6.70
C GLY A 105 7.35 20.30 5.35
N ASN A 106 7.56 19.34 4.45
CA ASN A 106 6.79 19.25 3.22
C ASN A 106 5.32 18.87 3.49
N GLY A 107 5.06 18.00 4.48
CA GLY A 107 3.71 17.62 4.89
C GLY A 107 2.92 18.79 5.45
N VAL A 108 3.53 19.60 6.32
CA VAL A 108 2.92 20.84 6.83
C VAL A 108 2.59 21.81 5.68
N LYS A 109 3.51 21.99 4.72
CA LYS A 109 3.27 22.85 3.56
C LYS A 109 2.14 22.30 2.67
N PHE A 110 2.08 20.98 2.46
CA PHE A 110 1.02 20.33 1.69
C PHE A 110 -0.33 20.51 2.40
N ALA A 111 -0.40 20.26 3.71
CA ALA A 111 -1.60 20.41 4.49
C ALA A 111 -2.13 21.85 4.48
N LYS A 112 -1.25 22.87 4.68
CA LYS A 112 -1.65 24.28 4.61
C LYS A 112 -2.14 24.67 3.21
N ARG A 113 -1.48 24.20 2.15
CA ARG A 113 -1.88 24.48 0.74
C ARG A 113 -3.22 23.89 0.36
N HIS A 114 -3.52 22.69 0.82
CA HIS A 114 -4.72 21.94 0.44
C HIS A 114 -5.75 21.84 1.58
N ARG A 115 -5.71 22.79 2.51
CA ARG A 115 -6.51 22.76 3.74
C ARG A 115 -7.99 22.53 3.48
N VAL A 116 -8.60 23.26 2.56
CA VAL A 116 -10.02 23.14 2.24
C VAL A 116 -10.41 21.75 1.74
N LEU A 117 -9.56 21.15 0.89
CA LEU A 117 -9.80 19.79 0.39
C LEU A 117 -9.67 18.75 1.51
N LEU A 118 -8.68 18.92 2.38
CA LEU A 118 -8.43 18.03 3.50
C LEU A 118 -9.54 18.11 4.55
N ASP A 119 -10.01 19.32 4.90
CA ASP A 119 -11.14 19.52 5.81
C ASP A 119 -12.41 18.84 5.26
N ARG A 120 -12.66 18.97 3.96
CA ARG A 120 -13.77 18.30 3.29
C ARG A 120 -13.63 16.78 3.32
N ALA A 121 -12.42 16.25 3.12
CA ALA A 121 -12.16 14.81 3.18
C ALA A 121 -12.34 14.27 4.60
N GLU A 122 -11.82 14.96 5.62
CA GLU A 122 -12.00 14.58 7.02
C GLU A 122 -13.48 14.61 7.42
N ALA A 123 -14.20 15.67 7.04
CA ALA A 123 -15.63 15.79 7.32
C ALA A 123 -16.45 14.65 6.68
N ARG A 124 -16.13 14.29 5.41
CA ARG A 124 -16.85 13.27 4.65
C ARG A 124 -16.53 11.85 5.09
N PHE A 125 -15.26 11.55 5.35
CA PHE A 125 -14.79 10.17 5.55
C PHE A 125 -14.37 9.87 7.00
N GLY A 126 -14.22 10.88 7.84
CA GLY A 126 -13.78 10.73 9.24
C GLY A 126 -12.31 10.38 9.39
N ILE A 127 -11.49 10.56 8.35
CA ILE A 127 -10.05 10.31 8.39
C ILE A 127 -9.33 11.60 8.78
N PRO A 128 -8.48 11.62 9.82
CA PRO A 128 -7.74 12.82 10.20
C PRO A 128 -6.85 13.33 9.05
N ILE A 129 -6.80 14.65 8.91
CA ILE A 129 -6.04 15.34 7.85
C ILE A 129 -4.59 14.83 7.79
N GLU A 130 -3.94 14.76 8.93
CA GLU A 130 -2.55 14.35 9.05
C GLU A 130 -2.29 12.93 8.57
N VAL A 131 -3.26 12.02 8.69
CA VAL A 131 -3.15 10.65 8.20
C VAL A 131 -3.17 10.62 6.67
N ILE A 132 -4.09 11.37 6.06
CA ILE A 132 -4.17 11.50 4.59
C ILE A 132 -2.86 12.06 4.05
N VAL A 133 -2.38 13.14 4.68
CA VAL A 133 -1.15 13.84 4.30
C VAL A 133 0.07 12.93 4.45
N ALA A 134 0.17 12.18 5.55
CA ALA A 134 1.27 11.26 5.80
C ALA A 134 1.34 10.15 4.76
N ILE A 135 0.20 9.53 4.40
CA ILE A 135 0.14 8.50 3.36
C ILE A 135 0.61 9.08 2.02
N ILE A 136 0.07 10.21 1.57
CA ILE A 136 0.50 10.85 0.31
C ILE A 136 2.00 11.22 0.37
N GLY A 137 2.49 11.61 1.54
CA GLY A 137 3.89 11.91 1.77
C GLY A 137 4.81 10.70 1.59
N ILE A 138 4.42 9.56 2.15
CA ILE A 138 5.17 8.29 2.03
C ILE A 138 5.14 7.80 0.60
N GLU A 139 3.97 7.81 -0.04
CA GLU A 139 3.79 7.24 -1.37
C GLU A 139 4.55 8.01 -2.45
N THR A 140 4.45 9.34 -2.46
CA THR A 140 4.94 10.13 -3.59
C THR A 140 5.69 11.39 -3.21
N ARG A 141 6.07 11.55 -1.94
CA ARG A 141 6.63 12.81 -1.45
C ARG A 141 5.74 14.00 -1.82
N TYR A 142 4.44 13.83 -1.53
CA TYR A 142 3.41 14.85 -1.82
C TYR A 142 3.22 15.11 -3.31
N GLY A 143 3.14 14.05 -4.12
CA GLY A 143 2.94 14.11 -5.56
C GLY A 143 4.19 14.40 -6.41
N LYS A 144 5.38 14.52 -5.78
CA LYS A 144 6.63 14.86 -6.52
C LYS A 144 7.27 13.68 -7.21
N VAL A 145 7.01 12.46 -6.75
CA VAL A 145 7.65 11.23 -7.24
C VAL A 145 6.59 10.14 -7.39
N THR A 146 6.00 10.07 -8.56
CA THR A 146 4.91 9.11 -8.87
C THR A 146 5.40 7.86 -9.62
N GLY A 147 6.72 7.76 -9.87
CA GLY A 147 7.32 6.69 -10.66
C GLY A 147 7.67 7.13 -12.08
N ASN A 148 8.59 6.40 -12.72
CA ASN A 148 9.12 6.73 -14.04
C ASN A 148 9.14 5.55 -15.02
N LEU A 149 8.56 4.41 -14.65
CA LEU A 149 8.43 3.25 -15.50
C LEU A 149 7.04 3.21 -16.13
N ARG A 150 6.95 2.81 -17.41
CA ARG A 150 5.63 2.56 -18.00
C ARG A 150 4.93 1.47 -17.18
N VAL A 151 3.70 1.73 -16.82
CA VAL A 151 2.88 0.79 -16.03
C VAL A 151 2.70 -0.51 -16.78
N LEU A 152 2.45 -0.43 -18.11
CA LEU A 152 2.35 -1.58 -18.99
C LEU A 152 3.60 -2.47 -18.89
N ASP A 153 4.81 -1.89 -18.99
CA ASP A 153 6.06 -2.64 -18.88
C ASP A 153 6.23 -3.29 -17.51
N SER A 154 5.87 -2.56 -16.45
CA SER A 154 5.99 -3.07 -15.08
C SER A 154 5.08 -4.27 -14.85
N LEU A 155 3.81 -4.15 -15.22
CA LEU A 155 2.82 -5.20 -15.03
C LEU A 155 3.10 -6.40 -15.95
N ALA A 156 3.43 -6.17 -17.25
CA ALA A 156 3.79 -7.23 -18.17
C ALA A 156 5.04 -7.99 -17.69
N THR A 157 6.11 -7.28 -17.30
CA THR A 157 7.31 -7.93 -16.76
C THR A 157 6.98 -8.83 -15.57
N LEU A 158 6.18 -8.35 -14.63
CA LEU A 158 5.87 -9.09 -13.40
C LEU A 158 4.85 -10.21 -13.64
N ALA A 159 3.92 -10.03 -14.54
CA ALA A 159 2.97 -11.07 -14.94
C ALA A 159 3.68 -12.24 -15.63
N LEU A 160 4.66 -11.96 -16.48
CA LEU A 160 5.30 -12.94 -17.35
C LEU A 160 6.57 -13.56 -16.73
N GLU A 161 7.37 -12.79 -16.02
CA GLU A 161 8.72 -13.18 -15.57
C GLU A 161 8.88 -13.21 -14.04
N TYR A 162 7.79 -13.08 -13.26
CA TYR A 162 7.83 -13.14 -11.80
C TYR A 162 6.89 -14.25 -11.24
N PRO A 163 7.27 -15.54 -11.31
CA PRO A 163 6.39 -16.68 -11.03
C PRO A 163 5.69 -16.63 -9.66
N ARG A 164 6.39 -16.12 -8.62
CA ARG A 164 5.83 -16.05 -7.26
C ARG A 164 4.52 -15.28 -7.17
N ARG A 165 4.27 -14.33 -8.08
CA ARG A 165 3.09 -13.47 -8.08
C ARG A 165 2.53 -13.23 -9.49
N SER A 166 2.84 -14.09 -10.43
CA SER A 166 2.39 -13.98 -11.83
C SER A 166 0.87 -13.79 -11.91
N LYS A 167 0.08 -14.63 -11.24
CA LYS A 167 -1.39 -14.53 -11.20
C LYS A 167 -1.88 -13.16 -10.72
N PHE A 168 -1.28 -12.62 -9.67
CA PHE A 168 -1.64 -11.30 -9.15
C PHE A 168 -1.35 -10.21 -10.19
N PHE A 169 -0.15 -10.21 -10.79
CA PHE A 169 0.21 -9.18 -11.76
C PHE A 169 -0.52 -9.34 -13.10
N SER A 170 -0.91 -10.56 -13.49
CA SER A 170 -1.80 -10.78 -14.63
C SER A 170 -3.18 -10.16 -14.39
N SER A 171 -3.73 -10.31 -13.18
CA SER A 171 -4.98 -9.64 -12.81
C SER A 171 -4.83 -8.11 -12.76
N GLU A 172 -3.70 -7.59 -12.26
CA GLU A 172 -3.46 -6.14 -12.27
C GLU A 172 -3.27 -5.61 -13.70
N LEU A 173 -2.67 -6.38 -14.61
CA LEU A 173 -2.57 -6.02 -16.03
C LEU A 173 -3.95 -5.99 -16.69
N GLU A 174 -4.82 -6.94 -16.38
CA GLU A 174 -6.23 -6.94 -16.81
C GLU A 174 -6.95 -5.67 -16.32
N HIS A 175 -6.88 -5.39 -15.02
CA HIS A 175 -7.45 -4.16 -14.44
C HIS A 175 -6.85 -2.90 -15.05
N TYR A 176 -5.58 -2.93 -15.45
CA TYR A 176 -4.95 -1.79 -16.12
C TYR A 176 -5.54 -1.54 -17.50
N MET A 177 -5.77 -2.58 -18.30
CA MET A 177 -6.41 -2.43 -19.62
C MET A 177 -7.84 -1.88 -19.48
N LEU A 178 -8.58 -2.36 -18.49
CA LEU A 178 -9.92 -1.83 -18.19
C LEU A 178 -9.87 -0.36 -17.73
N LEU A 179 -8.91 0.00 -16.89
CA LEU A 179 -8.71 1.37 -16.45
C LEU A 179 -8.36 2.31 -17.62
N VAL A 180 -7.51 1.83 -18.54
CA VAL A 180 -7.14 2.54 -19.77
C VAL A 180 -8.37 2.87 -20.60
N ARG A 181 -9.25 1.89 -20.83
CA ARG A 181 -10.53 2.08 -21.53
C ARG A 181 -11.42 3.07 -20.79
N ASP A 182 -11.67 2.82 -19.49
CA ASP A 182 -12.65 3.56 -18.69
C ASP A 182 -12.27 5.05 -18.56
N ASN A 183 -10.97 5.35 -18.51
CA ASN A 183 -10.45 6.72 -18.37
C ASN A 183 -9.84 7.28 -19.66
N LYS A 184 -9.97 6.58 -20.80
CA LYS A 184 -9.43 6.98 -22.11
C LYS A 184 -7.94 7.35 -22.05
N LEU A 185 -7.15 6.53 -21.33
CA LEU A 185 -5.71 6.73 -21.18
C LEU A 185 -4.94 6.08 -22.34
N ASP A 186 -3.73 6.57 -22.61
CA ASP A 186 -2.78 5.87 -23.47
C ASP A 186 -1.88 4.97 -22.59
N PRO A 187 -1.99 3.62 -22.70
CA PRO A 187 -1.21 2.70 -21.88
C PRO A 187 0.30 2.76 -22.13
N LEU A 188 0.71 3.34 -23.26
CA LEU A 188 2.11 3.45 -23.65
C LEU A 188 2.82 4.63 -22.99
N VAL A 189 2.07 5.61 -22.42
CA VAL A 189 2.65 6.80 -21.80
C VAL A 189 2.49 6.84 -20.28
N VAL A 190 1.48 6.16 -19.73
CA VAL A 190 1.23 6.17 -18.27
C VAL A 190 2.41 5.61 -17.51
N LYS A 191 2.93 6.39 -16.58
CA LYS A 191 4.08 6.03 -15.73
C LYS A 191 3.64 5.76 -14.30
N GLY A 192 4.41 4.90 -13.65
CA GLY A 192 4.19 4.51 -12.27
C GLY A 192 5.43 3.85 -11.67
N SER A 193 5.21 3.09 -10.61
CA SER A 193 6.26 2.36 -9.92
C SER A 193 6.72 1.11 -10.66
N TYR A 194 7.81 0.52 -10.19
CA TYR A 194 8.28 -0.78 -10.69
C TYR A 194 7.25 -1.91 -10.47
N ALA A 195 6.32 -1.75 -9.53
CA ALA A 195 5.25 -2.71 -9.27
C ALA A 195 3.95 -2.38 -10.02
N GLY A 196 3.89 -1.28 -10.78
CA GLY A 196 2.71 -0.87 -11.51
C GLY A 196 1.73 0.00 -10.73
N ALA A 197 2.10 0.48 -9.54
CA ALA A 197 1.29 1.47 -8.81
C ALA A 197 1.39 2.84 -9.48
N MET A 198 0.29 3.60 -9.46
CA MET A 198 0.11 4.80 -10.28
C MET A 198 -0.34 6.02 -9.48
N GLY A 199 0.05 7.19 -9.99
CA GLY A 199 -0.45 8.49 -9.57
C GLY A 199 0.02 8.91 -8.17
N ILE A 200 -0.58 9.98 -7.68
CA ILE A 200 -0.21 10.62 -6.39
C ILE A 200 -0.47 9.69 -5.20
N ALA A 201 -1.55 8.90 -5.27
CA ALA A 201 -1.94 7.94 -4.24
C ALA A 201 -1.26 6.56 -4.38
N GLN A 202 -0.50 6.30 -5.45
CA GLN A 202 0.16 5.02 -5.74
C GLN A 202 -0.78 3.81 -5.67
N PHE A 203 -1.96 3.92 -6.24
CA PHE A 203 -2.88 2.81 -6.34
C PHE A 203 -2.46 1.81 -7.41
N MET A 204 -2.58 0.52 -7.09
CA MET A 204 -2.58 -0.53 -8.11
C MET A 204 -3.82 -0.39 -9.00
N PRO A 205 -3.79 -0.86 -10.26
CA PRO A 205 -4.93 -0.72 -11.17
C PRO A 205 -6.28 -1.18 -10.61
N SER A 206 -6.29 -2.32 -9.93
CA SER A 206 -7.50 -2.83 -9.26
C SER A 206 -8.00 -1.90 -8.15
N SER A 207 -7.07 -1.33 -7.38
CA SER A 207 -7.39 -0.37 -6.33
C SER A 207 -7.86 0.97 -6.91
N TYR A 208 -7.26 1.41 -8.01
CA TYR A 208 -7.68 2.61 -8.72
C TYR A 208 -9.14 2.48 -9.16
N ARG A 209 -9.48 1.42 -9.90
CA ARG A 209 -10.85 1.17 -10.36
C ARG A 209 -11.88 1.03 -9.24
N ARG A 210 -11.45 0.56 -8.08
CA ARG A 210 -12.35 0.27 -6.95
C ARG A 210 -12.52 1.42 -5.97
N TYR A 211 -11.47 2.21 -5.74
CA TYR A 211 -11.42 3.17 -4.64
C TYR A 211 -11.17 4.60 -5.07
N ALA A 212 -10.69 4.85 -6.31
CA ALA A 212 -10.58 6.21 -6.81
C ALA A 212 -11.95 6.86 -6.91
N ILE A 213 -12.00 8.12 -6.55
CA ILE A 213 -13.22 8.94 -6.65
C ILE A 213 -12.89 10.28 -7.29
N ASP A 214 -13.83 10.80 -8.04
CA ASP A 214 -13.88 12.20 -8.41
C ASP A 214 -14.20 13.01 -7.14
N PHE A 215 -13.22 13.76 -6.69
CA PHE A 215 -13.37 14.53 -5.46
C PHE A 215 -13.46 16.03 -5.69
N ASP A 216 -13.06 16.54 -6.86
CA ASP A 216 -13.26 17.95 -7.24
C ASP A 216 -14.54 18.20 -8.06
N GLY A 217 -15.17 17.15 -8.60
CA GLY A 217 -16.45 17.22 -9.29
C GLY A 217 -16.31 17.51 -10.78
N ASP A 218 -15.17 17.17 -11.40
CA ASP A 218 -14.91 17.36 -12.82
C ASP A 218 -15.35 16.17 -13.71
N GLU A 219 -16.09 15.21 -13.11
CA GLU A 219 -16.59 13.98 -13.73
C GLU A 219 -15.49 12.95 -14.05
N ARG A 220 -14.30 13.07 -13.45
CA ARG A 220 -13.17 12.16 -13.60
C ARG A 220 -12.58 11.80 -12.26
N SER A 221 -12.01 10.61 -12.17
CA SER A 221 -11.20 10.20 -10.99
C SER A 221 -9.73 10.17 -11.42
N ASP A 222 -9.09 11.35 -11.50
CA ASP A 222 -7.71 11.48 -12.02
C ASP A 222 -6.65 11.43 -10.90
N LEU A 223 -6.23 10.23 -10.51
CA LEU A 223 -5.12 10.09 -9.55
C LEU A 223 -3.75 10.40 -10.14
N LEU A 224 -3.63 10.56 -11.45
CA LEU A 224 -2.36 10.88 -12.10
C LEU A 224 -2.00 12.35 -11.91
N ASN A 225 -3.00 13.26 -11.98
CA ASN A 225 -2.78 14.69 -12.03
C ASN A 225 -3.58 15.49 -10.99
N SER A 226 -4.76 15.01 -10.53
CA SER A 226 -5.59 15.72 -9.54
C SER A 226 -5.14 15.41 -8.11
N VAL A 227 -4.67 16.45 -7.41
CA VAL A 227 -4.40 16.37 -5.96
C VAL A 227 -5.69 16.23 -5.17
N ALA A 228 -6.77 16.81 -5.64
CA ALA A 228 -8.09 16.70 -4.98
C ALA A 228 -8.56 15.23 -4.97
N ASP A 229 -8.52 14.57 -6.12
CA ASP A 229 -8.90 13.16 -6.23
C ASP A 229 -8.00 12.25 -5.44
N ALA A 230 -6.69 12.54 -5.42
CA ALA A 230 -5.76 11.79 -4.60
C ALA A 230 -6.09 11.88 -3.10
N ILE A 231 -6.38 13.08 -2.59
CA ILE A 231 -6.81 13.32 -1.20
C ILE A 231 -8.12 12.55 -0.91
N GLY A 232 -9.12 12.73 -1.76
CA GLY A 232 -10.41 12.07 -1.61
C GLY A 232 -10.29 10.55 -1.69
N SER A 233 -9.50 10.03 -2.63
CA SER A 233 -9.34 8.59 -2.83
C SER A 233 -8.55 7.90 -1.73
N VAL A 234 -7.53 8.55 -1.16
CA VAL A 234 -6.83 8.04 0.03
C VAL A 234 -7.79 7.95 1.22
N ALA A 235 -8.60 8.99 1.44
CA ALA A 235 -9.60 9.00 2.51
C ALA A 235 -10.69 7.93 2.27
N ASN A 236 -11.22 7.82 1.04
CA ASN A 236 -12.19 6.81 0.65
C ASN A 236 -11.64 5.39 0.86
N TYR A 237 -10.38 5.14 0.47
CA TYR A 237 -9.73 3.85 0.67
C TYR A 237 -9.76 3.41 2.14
N LEU A 238 -9.34 4.29 3.05
CA LEU A 238 -9.32 4.00 4.49
C LEU A 238 -10.75 3.80 5.04
N ALA A 239 -11.70 4.62 4.61
CA ALA A 239 -13.10 4.53 5.02
C ALA A 239 -13.74 3.19 4.57
N VAL A 240 -13.54 2.78 3.30
CA VAL A 240 -14.02 1.49 2.79
C VAL A 240 -13.38 0.31 3.54
N HIS A 241 -12.14 0.47 4.01
CA HIS A 241 -11.45 -0.50 4.86
C HIS A 241 -11.82 -0.38 6.34
N ARG A 242 -12.96 0.30 6.64
CA ARG A 242 -13.57 0.39 7.97
C ARG A 242 -12.77 1.20 8.98
N TRP A 243 -12.21 2.31 8.55
CA TRP A 243 -11.67 3.30 9.48
C TRP A 243 -12.73 3.69 10.51
N ARG A 244 -12.35 3.81 11.76
CA ARG A 244 -13.24 4.21 12.84
C ARG A 244 -12.86 5.60 13.32
N LYS A 245 -13.74 6.56 13.03
CA LYS A 245 -13.55 7.97 13.40
C LYS A 245 -13.37 8.10 14.92
N GLY A 246 -12.34 8.83 15.32
CA GLY A 246 -12.06 9.10 16.75
C GLY A 246 -11.37 7.97 17.50
N GLU A 247 -11.26 6.74 16.94
CA GLU A 247 -10.47 5.69 17.59
C GLU A 247 -8.96 5.93 17.41
N PRO A 248 -8.14 5.62 18.43
CA PRO A 248 -6.69 5.75 18.35
C PRO A 248 -6.08 4.84 17.28
N ILE A 249 -4.88 5.20 16.83
CA ILE A 249 -4.12 4.41 15.85
C ILE A 249 -3.12 3.51 16.57
N ALA A 250 -2.21 4.09 17.34
CA ALA A 250 -1.23 3.36 18.13
C ALA A 250 -0.85 4.12 19.40
N LEU A 251 -0.26 3.38 20.34
CA LEU A 251 0.23 3.93 21.60
C LEU A 251 1.59 3.30 21.93
N ARG A 252 2.52 4.08 22.46
CA ARG A 252 3.79 3.56 22.99
C ARG A 252 3.53 2.83 24.31
N ILE A 253 4.09 1.62 24.41
CA ILE A 253 4.07 0.83 25.65
C ILE A 253 5.35 1.16 26.42
N PRO A 254 5.26 1.60 27.70
CA PRO A 254 6.43 1.82 28.54
C PRO A 254 7.27 0.53 28.68
N VAL A 255 8.60 0.66 28.71
CA VAL A 255 9.53 -0.47 28.70
C VAL A 255 9.30 -1.41 29.89
N GLU A 256 9.00 -0.86 31.06
CA GLU A 256 8.70 -1.61 32.28
C GLU A 256 7.46 -2.51 32.19
N GLN A 257 6.55 -2.23 31.25
CA GLN A 257 5.36 -3.05 30.98
C GLN A 257 5.59 -4.00 29.79
N ALA A 258 6.57 -3.70 28.94
CA ALA A 258 6.79 -4.41 27.68
C ALA A 258 7.25 -5.86 27.88
N VAL A 259 8.09 -6.12 28.87
CA VAL A 259 8.62 -7.45 29.19
C VAL A 259 7.51 -8.46 29.45
N GLN A 260 6.42 -8.05 30.10
CA GLN A 260 5.28 -8.91 30.39
C GLN A 260 4.43 -9.20 29.14
N LEU A 261 4.57 -8.39 28.09
CA LEU A 261 3.77 -8.46 26.87
C LEU A 261 4.48 -9.09 25.68
N GLU A 262 5.73 -9.50 25.84
CA GLU A 262 6.53 -10.10 24.76
C GLU A 262 5.87 -11.33 24.12
N SER A 263 5.23 -12.17 24.95
CA SER A 263 4.50 -13.37 24.49
C SER A 263 3.27 -13.04 23.65
N PHE A 264 2.76 -11.82 23.71
CA PHE A 264 1.60 -11.35 22.96
C PHE A 264 1.95 -10.64 21.65
N VAL A 265 3.24 -10.59 21.26
CA VAL A 265 3.68 -9.89 20.05
C VAL A 265 2.94 -10.41 18.83
N THR A 266 2.23 -9.48 18.17
CA THR A 266 1.43 -9.73 16.97
C THR A 266 2.33 -9.77 15.74
N ARG A 267 2.50 -10.96 15.16
CA ARG A 267 3.26 -11.15 13.91
C ARG A 267 2.46 -10.91 12.63
N GLY A 268 1.13 -10.77 12.78
CA GLY A 268 0.21 -10.58 11.68
C GLY A 268 -0.20 -9.13 11.44
N LEU A 269 -1.17 -8.94 10.54
CA LEU A 269 -1.72 -7.63 10.16
C LEU A 269 -3.19 -7.51 10.57
N LYS A 270 -3.52 -8.03 11.77
CA LYS A 270 -4.84 -7.91 12.39
C LYS A 270 -4.68 -7.81 13.91
N PRO A 271 -5.49 -7.00 14.58
CA PRO A 271 -5.55 -7.00 16.03
C PRO A 271 -6.12 -8.35 16.48
N ASN A 272 -5.45 -9.06 17.37
CA ASN A 272 -5.78 -10.43 17.72
C ASN A 272 -5.86 -10.69 19.23
N THR A 273 -5.57 -9.70 20.06
CA THR A 273 -5.54 -9.85 21.51
C THR A 273 -6.52 -8.87 22.15
N PRO A 274 -7.50 -9.32 22.96
CA PRO A 274 -8.35 -8.44 23.74
C PRO A 274 -7.50 -7.60 24.70
N LEU A 275 -7.78 -6.29 24.80
CA LEU A 275 -7.04 -5.38 25.68
C LEU A 275 -7.11 -5.83 27.14
N ALA A 276 -8.26 -6.39 27.57
CA ALA A 276 -8.41 -6.98 28.90
C ALA A 276 -7.37 -8.06 29.20
N THR A 277 -6.99 -8.87 28.23
CA THR A 277 -5.97 -9.92 28.39
C THR A 277 -4.59 -9.31 28.68
N LEU A 278 -4.25 -8.20 28.02
CA LEU A 278 -2.99 -7.48 28.27
C LEU A 278 -2.97 -6.82 29.65
N VAL A 279 -4.11 -6.30 30.09
CA VAL A 279 -4.25 -5.72 31.43
C VAL A 279 -4.10 -6.81 32.51
N GLN A 280 -4.70 -7.98 32.31
CA GLN A 280 -4.50 -9.13 33.20
C GLN A 280 -3.04 -9.61 33.24
N ALA A 281 -2.31 -9.45 32.13
CA ALA A 281 -0.88 -9.75 32.05
C ALA A 281 0.02 -8.65 32.63
N GLY A 282 -0.54 -7.60 33.23
CA GLY A 282 0.20 -6.55 33.94
C GLY A 282 0.33 -5.20 33.21
N MET A 283 -0.28 -5.04 32.03
CA MET A 283 -0.36 -3.74 31.40
C MET A 283 -1.29 -2.82 32.19
N LYS A 284 -0.89 -1.56 32.40
CA LYS A 284 -1.78 -0.58 33.04
C LYS A 284 -2.99 -0.28 32.15
N PRO A 285 -4.22 -0.22 32.72
CA PRO A 285 -5.39 0.19 31.96
C PRO A 285 -5.21 1.57 31.32
N ILE A 286 -5.69 1.72 30.09
CA ILE A 286 -5.64 2.98 29.35
C ILE A 286 -6.97 3.70 29.57
N PRO A 287 -6.97 4.90 30.17
CA PRO A 287 -8.18 5.65 30.44
C PRO A 287 -9.00 5.90 29.16
N GLY A 288 -10.31 5.67 29.22
CA GLY A 288 -11.24 5.93 28.11
C GLY A 288 -11.20 4.92 26.96
N VAL A 289 -10.42 3.83 27.07
CA VAL A 289 -10.37 2.77 26.07
C VAL A 289 -11.14 1.53 26.54
N ASP A 290 -12.02 1.00 25.71
CA ASP A 290 -12.78 -0.21 25.99
C ASP A 290 -11.85 -1.45 26.03
N LEU A 291 -11.87 -2.15 27.16
CA LEU A 291 -11.06 -3.36 27.38
C LEU A 291 -11.43 -4.53 26.46
N ASN A 292 -12.62 -4.51 25.86
CA ASN A 292 -13.04 -5.52 24.89
C ASN A 292 -12.48 -5.30 23.48
N TRP A 293 -11.83 -4.18 23.22
CA TRP A 293 -11.19 -3.98 21.92
C TRP A 293 -10.06 -4.96 21.69
N ASN A 294 -10.03 -5.55 20.49
CA ASN A 294 -8.86 -6.28 20.04
C ASN A 294 -7.77 -5.31 19.59
N VAL A 295 -6.57 -5.54 20.10
CA VAL A 295 -5.36 -4.77 19.82
C VAL A 295 -4.25 -5.70 19.32
N GLY A 296 -3.16 -5.15 18.84
CA GLY A 296 -1.93 -5.90 18.57
C GLY A 296 -0.77 -5.29 19.34
N VAL A 297 0.04 -6.14 19.96
CA VAL A 297 1.33 -5.75 20.51
C VAL A 297 2.37 -5.84 19.40
N MET A 298 3.00 -4.74 19.05
CA MET A 298 3.99 -4.67 17.97
C MET A 298 5.36 -4.38 18.53
N GLN A 299 6.37 -4.99 17.92
CA GLN A 299 7.76 -4.83 18.27
C GLN A 299 8.51 -4.13 17.15
N PHE A 300 9.28 -3.10 17.48
CA PHE A 300 10.07 -2.32 16.55
C PHE A 300 11.52 -2.21 17.01
N ASP A 301 12.45 -2.74 16.21
CA ASP A 301 13.88 -2.74 16.52
C ASP A 301 14.46 -1.34 16.25
N GLN A 302 14.76 -0.61 17.30
CA GLN A 302 15.55 0.62 17.27
C GLN A 302 17.06 0.28 17.17
N GLU A 303 17.93 1.27 17.12
CA GLU A 303 19.36 1.04 16.98
C GLU A 303 19.97 0.30 18.16
N ASN A 304 19.54 0.63 19.39
CA ASN A 304 20.10 0.08 20.63
C ASN A 304 19.05 -0.49 21.58
N GLU A 305 17.79 -0.45 21.24
CA GLU A 305 16.69 -0.91 22.08
C GLU A 305 15.55 -1.49 21.24
N VAL A 306 14.66 -2.19 21.88
CA VAL A 306 13.39 -2.64 21.29
C VAL A 306 12.27 -1.78 21.83
N GLU A 307 11.49 -1.21 20.93
CA GLU A 307 10.32 -0.44 21.27
C GLU A 307 9.05 -1.26 21.05
N TYR A 308 8.14 -1.21 22.03
CA TYR A 308 6.85 -1.87 21.91
C TYR A 308 5.73 -0.83 21.72
N ARG A 309 4.80 -1.15 20.83
CA ARG A 309 3.63 -0.34 20.53
C ARG A 309 2.36 -1.16 20.61
N LEU A 310 1.31 -0.56 21.11
CA LEU A 310 -0.04 -1.10 21.04
C LEU A 310 -0.70 -0.54 19.79
N GLY A 311 -1.10 -1.42 18.86
CA GLY A 311 -1.84 -1.04 17.65
C GLY A 311 -3.32 -1.29 17.82
N TYR A 312 -4.14 -0.27 17.58
CA TYR A 312 -5.58 -0.34 17.57
C TYR A 312 -6.13 -0.68 16.18
N HIS A 313 -7.43 -0.77 16.06
CA HIS A 313 -8.08 -1.11 14.79
C HIS A 313 -7.57 -0.24 13.61
N ASN A 314 -7.49 1.08 13.79
CA ASN A 314 -7.07 2.01 12.73
C ASN A 314 -5.62 1.81 12.27
N PHE A 315 -4.72 1.35 13.14
CA PHE A 315 -3.39 0.94 12.72
C PHE A 315 -3.43 -0.18 11.68
N PHE A 316 -4.25 -1.18 11.92
CA PHE A 316 -4.42 -2.30 10.99
C PHE A 316 -5.22 -1.94 9.74
N VAL A 317 -6.01 -0.86 9.76
CA VAL A 317 -6.59 -0.26 8.56
C VAL A 317 -5.50 0.34 7.69
N ILE A 318 -4.54 1.07 8.26
CA ILE A 318 -3.39 1.59 7.49
C ILE A 318 -2.60 0.45 6.83
N THR A 319 -2.44 -0.70 7.50
CA THR A 319 -1.78 -1.87 6.87
C THR A 319 -2.51 -2.43 5.66
N ARG A 320 -3.73 -2.01 5.34
CA ARG A 320 -4.42 -2.36 4.09
C ARG A 320 -3.85 -1.62 2.91
N TYR A 321 -3.40 -0.39 3.13
CA TYR A 321 -2.74 0.41 2.10
C TYR A 321 -1.40 -0.23 1.67
N ASN A 322 -0.59 -0.58 2.66
CA ASN A 322 0.61 -1.38 2.48
C ASN A 322 0.72 -2.42 3.60
N ARG A 323 0.91 -3.70 3.24
CA ARG A 323 0.92 -4.85 4.14
C ARG A 323 2.21 -4.95 4.97
N SER A 324 2.53 -3.89 5.71
CA SER A 324 3.71 -3.76 6.55
C SER A 324 3.39 -3.02 7.84
N GLN A 325 3.81 -3.56 8.99
CA GLN A 325 3.73 -2.85 10.26
C GLN A 325 4.66 -1.63 10.26
N ASN A 326 5.84 -1.75 9.64
CA ASN A 326 6.79 -0.64 9.49
C ASN A 326 6.16 0.53 8.70
N TYR A 327 5.45 0.22 7.60
CA TYR A 327 4.73 1.23 6.84
C TYR A 327 3.68 1.94 7.69
N ALA A 328 2.82 1.19 8.35
CA ALA A 328 1.73 1.77 9.13
C ALA A 328 2.24 2.61 10.30
N MET A 329 3.33 2.18 10.95
CA MET A 329 3.95 2.95 12.01
C MET A 329 4.64 4.21 11.47
N SER A 330 5.29 4.15 10.30
CA SER A 330 5.86 5.36 9.67
C SER A 330 4.77 6.37 9.29
N ALA A 331 3.63 5.89 8.78
CA ALA A 331 2.49 6.76 8.47
C ALA A 331 1.93 7.41 9.73
N PHE A 332 1.78 6.66 10.79
CA PHE A 332 1.31 7.16 12.08
C PHE A 332 2.27 8.20 12.68
N GLU A 333 3.57 7.88 12.79
CA GLU A 333 4.54 8.82 13.36
C GLU A 333 4.72 10.09 12.50
N LEU A 334 4.70 9.94 11.16
CA LEU A 334 4.73 11.12 10.28
C LEU A 334 3.47 11.97 10.47
N ALA A 335 2.29 11.35 10.62
CA ALA A 335 1.04 12.04 10.88
C ALA A 335 1.09 12.81 12.21
N GLU A 336 1.57 12.19 13.30
CA GLU A 336 1.74 12.87 14.60
C GLU A 336 2.65 14.10 14.51
N GLN A 337 3.81 13.97 13.82
CA GLN A 337 4.75 15.07 13.64
C GLN A 337 4.19 16.21 12.78
N ILE A 338 3.37 15.89 11.78
CA ILE A 338 2.67 16.87 10.95
C ILE A 338 1.58 17.56 11.79
N ALA A 339 0.76 16.79 12.53
CA ALA A 339 -0.32 17.31 13.37
C ALA A 339 0.18 18.32 14.41
N ALA A 340 1.30 18.00 15.07
CA ALA A 340 1.92 18.89 16.05
C ALA A 340 2.29 20.26 15.45
N ARG A 341 2.72 20.30 14.16
CA ARG A 341 3.20 21.53 13.50
C ARG A 341 2.16 22.24 12.62
N ILE A 342 1.00 21.66 12.41
CA ILE A 342 -0.12 22.34 11.72
C ILE A 342 -0.86 23.26 12.70
N LYS A 343 -0.86 22.91 13.98
CA LYS A 343 -1.54 23.68 15.05
C LYS A 343 -0.80 24.96 15.44
N ASP A 344 0.51 25.00 15.15
CA ASP A 344 1.35 26.20 15.30
C ASP A 344 1.25 27.08 14.04
#